data_150d8506dd505cb755e48012e2dad6ba
#
_entry.id   150d8506dd505cb755e48012e2dad6ba
#
_cell.length_a   1.000
_cell.length_b   1.000
_cell.length_c   1.000
_cell.angle_alpha   90.00
_cell.angle_beta   90.00
_cell.angle_gamma   90.00
#
_symmetry.space_group_name_H-M   'P 1'
#
loop_
_entity.id
_entity.type
_entity.pdbx_description
1 polymer ?
#
loop_
_entity_poly.entity_id
_entity_poly.type
_entity_poly.pdbx_seq_one_letter_code
_entity_poly.pdbx_strand_id
1 'polypeptide(L)'
;MIFLNPAILFGLLAASIPVIIHLFNLRKLKKIEFSTLTFLKELQKNKIRKIKLKQWILLALRVLIILFVVMAFARPALQSIQIGGTTSAAKTTAIFILDDTFSMAVVDQKGSYFNQSKEIIKQVLSQLQEGDEVGLILVSNLKTENKLTSNLSEFLKNVDQTDLSFASGDLNSAITKAAQLISESKNFNKEIYVLSDFQKNKITKENLSNDLGELLNESIRLYSFDLSDKEVFNLSVDELKINNQIFEKDRPVSFSVTITNNSKQDVNSAVVSLFLNDERSAQKSFDVGAGQSAIVEIEATPKSTGFIDVVAEIETDEIEQDNKRFASLYIP
;
A
#
# COMPACT_ATOMS: atom_id res chain seq x y z
N MET A 1 -4.99 -27.16 9.31
CA MET A 1 -3.67 -26.79 9.86
C MET A 1 -2.61 -27.02 8.82
N ILE A 2 -1.88 -25.98 8.47
CA ILE A 2 -0.67 -26.10 7.65
C ILE A 2 0.52 -25.76 8.54
N PHE A 3 1.62 -26.48 8.36
CA PHE A 3 2.88 -26.15 9.02
C PHE A 3 3.73 -25.31 8.05
N LEU A 4 4.18 -24.14 8.51
CA LEU A 4 5.05 -23.27 7.68
C LEU A 4 6.41 -23.94 7.41
N ASN A 5 6.87 -24.80 8.32
CA ASN A 5 8.12 -25.57 8.18
C ASN A 5 7.88 -27.07 8.42
N PRO A 6 7.27 -27.81 7.47
CA PRO A 6 6.93 -29.22 7.68
C PRO A 6 8.13 -30.13 7.86
N ALA A 7 9.30 -29.78 7.31
CA ALA A 7 10.54 -30.55 7.49
C ALA A 7 10.98 -30.65 8.96
N ILE A 8 10.64 -29.69 9.81
CA ILE A 8 10.99 -29.70 11.23
C ILE A 8 10.21 -30.79 12.00
N LEU A 9 9.08 -31.25 11.47
CA LEU A 9 8.34 -32.36 12.09
C LEU A 9 9.16 -33.68 12.18
N PHE A 10 10.16 -33.85 11.32
CA PHE A 10 11.12 -34.96 11.48
C PHE A 10 11.89 -34.88 12.80
N GLY A 11 11.98 -33.70 13.41
CA GLY A 11 12.54 -33.52 14.76
C GLY A 11 11.75 -34.26 15.85
N LEU A 12 10.49 -34.69 15.61
CA LEU A 12 9.75 -35.55 16.51
C LEU A 12 10.41 -36.89 16.73
N LEU A 13 11.22 -37.36 15.80
CA LEU A 13 12.03 -38.59 15.98
C LEU A 13 13.01 -38.47 17.15
N ALA A 14 13.46 -37.25 17.50
CA ALA A 14 14.29 -37.01 18.66
C ALA A 14 13.56 -37.30 19.99
N ALA A 15 12.22 -37.32 20.01
CA ALA A 15 11.45 -37.71 21.19
C ALA A 15 11.63 -39.22 21.54
N SER A 16 12.07 -40.03 20.59
CA SER A 16 12.40 -41.44 20.87
C SER A 16 13.63 -41.59 21.73
N ILE A 17 14.57 -40.63 21.70
CA ILE A 17 15.85 -40.70 22.46
C ILE A 17 15.62 -40.81 23.95
N PRO A 18 14.85 -39.96 24.64
CA PRO A 18 14.55 -40.12 26.07
C PRO A 18 13.88 -41.45 26.40
N VAL A 19 13.03 -41.94 25.51
CA VAL A 19 12.32 -43.22 25.70
C VAL A 19 13.30 -44.38 25.63
N ILE A 20 14.18 -44.40 24.63
CA ILE A 20 15.21 -45.40 24.44
C ILE A 20 16.17 -45.41 25.65
N ILE A 21 16.64 -44.25 26.08
CA ILE A 21 17.51 -44.10 27.24
C ILE A 21 16.82 -44.62 28.50
N HIS A 22 15.53 -44.32 28.67
CA HIS A 22 14.76 -44.81 29.81
C HIS A 22 14.62 -46.35 29.80
N LEU A 23 14.38 -46.91 28.62
CA LEU A 23 14.22 -48.38 28.45
C LEU A 23 15.55 -49.13 28.70
N PHE A 24 16.67 -48.59 28.20
CA PHE A 24 17.98 -49.22 28.38
C PHE A 24 18.62 -48.91 29.72
N ASN A 25 18.20 -47.91 30.46
CA ASN A 25 18.75 -47.52 31.76
C ASN A 25 18.01 -48.19 32.94
N LEU A 26 17.43 -49.38 32.72
CA LEU A 26 16.95 -50.25 33.76
C LEU A 26 18.16 -50.86 34.48
N ARG A 27 18.72 -50.10 35.41
CA ARG A 27 19.81 -50.63 36.26
C ARG A 27 19.32 -51.88 36.96
N LYS A 28 20.02 -53.00 36.74
CA LYS A 28 19.81 -54.24 37.48
C LYS A 28 20.06 -53.94 38.95
N LEU A 29 19.03 -53.95 39.78
CA LEU A 29 19.16 -53.82 41.24
C LEU A 29 19.99 -54.98 41.74
N LYS A 30 21.16 -54.66 42.39
CA LYS A 30 21.98 -55.66 43.07
C LYS A 30 21.22 -56.16 44.31
N LYS A 31 20.81 -57.42 44.26
CA LYS A 31 20.08 -58.03 45.34
C LYS A 31 21.06 -58.29 46.49
N ILE A 32 20.92 -57.57 47.61
CA ILE A 32 21.65 -57.82 48.83
C ILE A 32 20.71 -58.54 49.81
N GLU A 33 21.02 -59.73 50.15
CA GLU A 33 20.23 -60.54 51.09
C GLU A 33 20.51 -60.15 52.54
N PHE A 34 19.51 -59.62 53.23
CA PHE A 34 19.55 -59.38 54.67
C PHE A 34 18.52 -60.29 55.35
N SER A 35 18.91 -60.99 56.38
CA SER A 35 18.01 -61.83 57.22
C SER A 35 17.17 -60.96 58.13
N THR A 36 15.89 -61.20 58.18
CA THR A 36 14.82 -60.55 58.98
C THR A 36 14.41 -59.16 58.61
N LEU A 37 13.50 -59.03 57.57
CA LEU A 37 13.01 -57.75 57.19
C LEU A 37 11.56 -57.74 56.66
N THR A 38 10.63 -58.37 57.34
CA THR A 38 9.19 -58.32 56.95
C THR A 38 8.63 -56.90 57.01
N PHE A 39 9.01 -56.10 58.00
CA PHE A 39 8.57 -54.72 58.17
C PHE A 39 9.20 -53.74 57.12
N LEU A 40 10.45 -53.95 56.76
CA LEU A 40 11.10 -53.15 55.71
C LEU A 40 10.52 -53.42 54.32
N LYS A 41 9.93 -54.56 54.07
CA LYS A 41 9.32 -54.92 52.77
C LYS A 41 8.08 -54.12 52.45
N GLU A 42 7.27 -53.72 53.41
CA GLU A 42 6.11 -52.85 53.21
C GLU A 42 6.48 -51.41 52.97
N LEU A 43 7.47 -50.88 53.71
CA LEU A 43 7.94 -49.52 53.49
C LEU A 43 8.67 -49.37 52.15
N GLN A 44 9.36 -50.40 51.69
CA GLN A 44 10.01 -50.39 50.37
C GLN A 44 9.00 -50.38 49.23
N LYS A 45 7.88 -51.10 49.36
CA LYS A 45 6.85 -51.17 48.31
C LYS A 45 6.27 -49.81 47.98
N ASN A 46 6.01 -48.98 49.00
CA ASN A 46 5.48 -47.62 48.82
C ASN A 46 6.53 -46.63 48.29
N LYS A 47 7.78 -46.75 48.72
CA LYS A 47 8.90 -45.92 48.19
C LYS A 47 9.23 -46.25 46.73
N ILE A 48 9.21 -47.52 46.33
CA ILE A 48 9.49 -47.96 44.94
C ILE A 48 8.37 -47.46 43.99
N ARG A 49 7.11 -47.46 44.41
CA ARG A 49 6.00 -46.90 43.61
C ARG A 49 6.15 -45.40 43.39
N LYS A 50 6.51 -44.64 44.42
CA LYS A 50 6.77 -43.19 44.31
C LYS A 50 7.94 -42.89 43.41
N ILE A 51 9.03 -43.66 43.48
CA ILE A 51 10.21 -43.49 42.63
C ILE A 51 9.89 -43.82 41.17
N LYS A 52 9.15 -44.90 40.89
CA LYS A 52 8.71 -45.25 39.53
C LYS A 52 7.81 -44.17 38.97
N LEU A 53 6.85 -43.67 39.72
CA LEU A 53 5.94 -42.59 39.29
C LEU A 53 6.75 -41.34 38.93
N LYS A 54 7.72 -40.94 39.76
CA LYS A 54 8.60 -39.79 39.50
C LYS A 54 9.42 -39.99 38.23
N GLN A 55 9.92 -41.18 37.95
CA GLN A 55 10.67 -41.49 36.73
C GLN A 55 9.79 -41.40 35.48
N TRP A 56 8.53 -41.88 35.54
CA TRP A 56 7.55 -41.76 34.45
C TRP A 56 7.17 -40.30 34.17
N ILE A 57 6.94 -39.52 35.24
CA ILE A 57 6.65 -38.09 35.09
C ILE A 57 7.83 -37.34 34.45
N LEU A 58 9.07 -37.63 34.87
CA LEU A 58 10.27 -37.03 34.32
C LEU A 58 10.47 -37.44 32.84
N LEU A 59 10.15 -38.68 32.47
CA LEU A 59 10.16 -39.11 31.07
C LEU A 59 9.14 -38.36 30.25
N ALA A 60 7.88 -38.30 30.73
CA ALA A 60 6.83 -37.57 30.08
C ALA A 60 7.18 -36.07 29.85
N LEU A 61 7.76 -35.44 30.88
CA LEU A 61 8.19 -34.04 30.78
C LEU A 61 9.28 -33.83 29.73
N ARG A 62 10.27 -34.75 29.64
CA ARG A 62 11.34 -34.66 28.62
C ARG A 62 10.78 -34.82 27.21
N VAL A 63 9.86 -35.76 26.98
CA VAL A 63 9.21 -35.95 25.69
C VAL A 63 8.38 -34.73 25.34
N LEU A 64 7.65 -34.17 26.30
CA LEU A 64 6.79 -33.01 26.11
C LEU A 64 7.59 -31.74 25.78
N ILE A 65 8.76 -31.54 26.39
CA ILE A 65 9.67 -30.45 26.05
C ILE A 65 10.08 -30.54 24.57
N ILE A 66 10.51 -31.72 24.12
CA ILE A 66 10.93 -31.94 22.73
C ILE A 66 9.76 -31.65 21.80
N LEU A 67 8.56 -32.14 22.12
CA LEU A 67 7.35 -31.91 21.33
C LEU A 67 7.04 -30.41 21.21
N PHE A 68 7.07 -29.66 22.31
CA PHE A 68 6.82 -28.23 22.28
C PHE A 68 7.88 -27.47 21.50
N VAL A 69 9.16 -27.82 21.62
CA VAL A 69 10.22 -27.19 20.84
C VAL A 69 10.01 -27.44 19.36
N VAL A 70 9.73 -28.69 18.94
CA VAL A 70 9.48 -29.01 17.54
C VAL A 70 8.23 -28.27 17.03
N MET A 71 7.15 -28.22 17.80
CA MET A 71 5.93 -27.48 17.43
C MET A 71 6.18 -25.98 17.31
N ALA A 72 6.98 -25.39 18.20
CA ALA A 72 7.33 -23.97 18.14
C ALA A 72 8.06 -23.61 16.84
N PHE A 73 9.00 -24.44 16.40
CA PHE A 73 9.75 -24.25 15.17
C PHE A 73 8.96 -24.66 13.90
N ALA A 74 8.05 -25.63 14.00
CA ALA A 74 7.17 -26.04 12.91
C ALA A 74 6.14 -24.96 12.55
N ARG A 75 5.92 -23.96 13.43
CA ARG A 75 4.97 -22.82 13.25
C ARG A 75 3.65 -23.29 12.69
N PRO A 76 2.79 -23.98 13.47
CA PRO A 76 1.46 -24.37 13.01
C PRO A 76 0.65 -23.11 12.71
N ALA A 77 0.21 -22.96 11.47
CA ALA A 77 -0.72 -21.93 11.04
C ALA A 77 -2.12 -22.56 10.95
N LEU A 78 -3.08 -21.92 11.61
CA LEU A 78 -4.50 -22.25 11.44
C LEU A 78 -4.95 -21.60 10.13
N GLN A 79 -5.03 -22.36 9.04
CA GLN A 79 -5.94 -21.97 7.98
C GLN A 79 -7.37 -22.08 8.53
N SER A 80 -8.20 -21.11 8.17
CA SER A 80 -9.62 -21.10 8.55
C SER A 80 -10.20 -22.50 8.32
N ILE A 81 -10.56 -23.18 9.40
CA ILE A 81 -11.15 -24.51 9.34
C ILE A 81 -12.60 -24.29 8.90
N GLN A 82 -12.90 -24.72 7.68
CA GLN A 82 -14.29 -24.93 7.27
C GLN A 82 -14.89 -26.06 8.10
N ILE A 83 -15.42 -25.74 9.26
CA ILE A 83 -16.17 -26.70 10.08
C ILE A 83 -17.62 -26.61 9.62
N GLY A 84 -18.02 -27.59 8.81
CA GLY A 84 -19.42 -27.89 8.49
C GLY A 84 -20.11 -26.88 7.58
N GLY A 85 -20.07 -27.10 6.28
CA GLY A 85 -21.12 -26.83 5.28
C GLY A 85 -21.66 -25.41 5.08
N THR A 86 -21.32 -24.47 5.95
CA THR A 86 -21.54 -23.02 5.76
C THR A 86 -20.22 -22.33 6.02
N THR A 87 -19.64 -21.78 4.98
CA THR A 87 -18.43 -20.96 5.05
C THR A 87 -18.75 -19.67 5.79
N SER A 88 -18.72 -19.74 7.11
CA SER A 88 -18.67 -18.54 7.93
C SER A 88 -17.22 -18.12 8.11
N ALA A 89 -16.53 -17.84 7.03
CA ALA A 89 -15.37 -16.97 7.09
C ALA A 89 -15.87 -15.65 7.68
N ALA A 90 -15.21 -15.15 8.72
CA ALA A 90 -15.59 -13.88 9.30
C ALA A 90 -15.57 -12.84 8.18
N LYS A 91 -16.71 -12.20 7.92
CA LYS A 91 -16.88 -11.22 6.86
C LYS A 91 -15.88 -10.09 7.02
N THR A 92 -15.39 -9.60 5.90
CA THR A 92 -14.41 -8.53 5.79
C THR A 92 -15.08 -7.25 5.28
N THR A 93 -14.67 -6.13 5.83
CA THR A 93 -14.94 -4.82 5.24
C THR A 93 -13.62 -4.22 4.80
N ALA A 94 -13.49 -3.97 3.50
CA ALA A 94 -12.30 -3.41 2.89
C ALA A 94 -12.59 -2.00 2.35
N ILE A 95 -11.90 -0.98 2.87
CA ILE A 95 -12.00 0.38 2.35
C ILE A 95 -10.73 0.69 1.57
N PHE A 96 -10.92 1.12 0.32
CA PHE A 96 -9.85 1.53 -0.57
C PHE A 96 -9.77 3.07 -0.59
N ILE A 97 -8.63 3.60 -0.19
CA ILE A 97 -8.26 5.00 -0.36
C ILE A 97 -7.42 5.06 -1.63
N LEU A 98 -8.02 5.54 -2.71
CA LEU A 98 -7.36 5.70 -3.99
C LEU A 98 -6.93 7.16 -4.15
N ASP A 99 -5.63 7.36 -4.25
CA ASP A 99 -5.07 8.63 -4.62
C ASP A 99 -5.30 8.86 -6.12
N ASP A 100 -6.23 9.73 -6.41
CA ASP A 100 -6.61 10.15 -7.76
C ASP A 100 -6.04 11.52 -8.12
N THR A 101 -5.11 12.05 -7.31
CA THR A 101 -4.50 13.34 -7.57
C THR A 101 -3.50 13.26 -8.72
N PHE A 102 -3.19 14.42 -9.27
CA PHE A 102 -2.39 14.57 -10.49
C PHE A 102 -1.04 13.85 -10.48
N SER A 103 -0.35 13.77 -9.34
CA SER A 103 0.94 13.07 -9.23
C SER A 103 0.88 11.57 -9.55
N MET A 104 -0.32 10.97 -9.45
CA MET A 104 -0.53 9.56 -9.80
C MET A 104 -0.57 9.32 -11.33
N ALA A 105 -0.46 10.38 -12.14
CA ALA A 105 -0.32 10.30 -13.59
C ALA A 105 1.06 9.80 -14.05
N VAL A 106 2.07 9.83 -13.18
CA VAL A 106 3.43 9.34 -13.48
C VAL A 106 3.38 7.95 -14.07
N VAL A 107 4.08 7.77 -15.18
CA VAL A 107 4.15 6.50 -15.92
C VAL A 107 5.51 5.85 -15.70
N ASP A 108 5.50 4.59 -15.27
CA ASP A 108 6.67 3.73 -15.22
C ASP A 108 6.54 2.56 -16.21
N GLN A 109 7.43 1.55 -16.11
CA GLN A 109 7.41 0.36 -16.96
C GLN A 109 6.13 -0.49 -16.83
N LYS A 110 5.35 -0.30 -15.76
CA LYS A 110 4.10 -1.03 -15.46
C LYS A 110 2.85 -0.23 -15.82
N GLY A 111 3.00 0.99 -16.33
CA GLY A 111 1.92 1.93 -16.62
C GLY A 111 1.84 3.07 -15.60
N SER A 112 0.78 3.88 -15.65
CA SER A 112 0.62 4.96 -14.69
C SER A 112 0.40 4.43 -13.27
N TYR A 113 0.88 5.16 -12.25
CA TYR A 113 0.67 4.81 -10.84
C TYR A 113 -0.83 4.67 -10.52
N PHE A 114 -1.66 5.50 -11.14
CA PHE A 114 -3.10 5.43 -11.00
C PHE A 114 -3.67 4.11 -11.54
N ASN A 115 -3.24 3.65 -12.72
CA ASN A 115 -3.67 2.38 -13.28
C ASN A 115 -3.15 1.19 -12.47
N GLN A 116 -1.92 1.26 -11.97
CA GLN A 116 -1.37 0.25 -11.07
C GLN A 116 -2.19 0.14 -9.78
N SER A 117 -2.63 1.27 -9.21
CA SER A 117 -3.53 1.30 -8.05
C SER A 117 -4.85 0.58 -8.35
N LYS A 118 -5.46 0.83 -9.50
CA LYS A 118 -6.69 0.12 -9.92
C LYS A 118 -6.47 -1.38 -10.03
N GLU A 119 -5.34 -1.82 -10.59
CA GLU A 119 -5.02 -3.25 -10.69
C GLU A 119 -4.80 -3.90 -9.32
N ILE A 120 -4.17 -3.20 -8.36
CA ILE A 120 -4.04 -3.67 -6.98
C ILE A 120 -5.42 -3.83 -6.33
N ILE A 121 -6.32 -2.86 -6.52
CA ILE A 121 -7.71 -2.95 -6.03
C ILE A 121 -8.39 -4.19 -6.60
N LYS A 122 -8.28 -4.44 -7.92
CA LYS A 122 -8.86 -5.63 -8.57
C LYS A 122 -8.31 -6.94 -7.98
N GLN A 123 -7.01 -6.99 -7.73
CA GLN A 123 -6.38 -8.16 -7.10
C GLN A 123 -6.91 -8.42 -5.69
N VAL A 124 -7.07 -7.38 -4.87
CA VAL A 124 -7.65 -7.51 -3.52
C VAL A 124 -9.12 -7.94 -3.62
N LEU A 125 -9.91 -7.31 -4.49
CA LEU A 125 -11.33 -7.66 -4.70
C LEU A 125 -11.51 -9.12 -5.10
N SER A 126 -10.57 -9.69 -5.88
CA SER A 126 -10.63 -11.11 -6.29
C SER A 126 -10.52 -12.10 -5.13
N GLN A 127 -10.05 -11.65 -3.95
CA GLN A 127 -9.91 -12.46 -2.75
C GLN A 127 -11.12 -12.32 -1.80
N LEU A 128 -11.98 -11.33 -2.04
CA LEU A 128 -13.19 -11.10 -1.25
C LEU A 128 -14.29 -12.06 -1.66
N GLN A 129 -15.18 -12.36 -0.72
CA GLN A 129 -16.27 -13.32 -0.87
C GLN A 129 -17.63 -12.64 -0.82
N GLU A 130 -18.66 -13.37 -1.21
CA GLU A 130 -20.03 -12.89 -1.12
C GLU A 130 -20.40 -12.53 0.34
N GLY A 131 -20.87 -11.30 0.52
CA GLY A 131 -21.22 -10.73 1.82
C GLY A 131 -20.11 -9.95 2.51
N ASP A 132 -18.93 -9.85 1.91
CA ASP A 132 -17.94 -8.83 2.26
C ASP A 132 -18.42 -7.45 1.81
N GLU A 133 -17.96 -6.40 2.50
CA GLU A 133 -18.32 -5.02 2.20
C GLU A 133 -17.09 -4.27 1.69
N VAL A 134 -17.30 -3.38 0.72
CA VAL A 134 -16.24 -2.54 0.18
C VAL A 134 -16.65 -1.08 0.13
N GLY A 135 -15.69 -0.18 0.26
CA GLY A 135 -15.87 1.26 0.13
C GLY A 135 -14.71 1.89 -0.64
N LEU A 136 -14.98 2.93 -1.43
CA LEU A 136 -13.97 3.71 -2.15
C LEU A 136 -13.95 5.14 -1.61
N ILE A 137 -12.77 5.65 -1.31
CA ILE A 137 -12.53 7.05 -0.96
C ILE A 137 -11.49 7.60 -1.92
N LEU A 138 -11.84 8.68 -2.62
CA LEU A 138 -10.95 9.43 -3.49
C LEU A 138 -10.28 10.55 -2.70
N VAL A 139 -8.96 10.66 -2.79
CA VAL A 139 -8.19 11.64 -2.03
C VAL A 139 -8.51 13.07 -2.47
N SER A 140 -8.81 13.26 -3.77
CA SER A 140 -9.18 14.57 -4.32
C SER A 140 -10.59 15.03 -3.93
N ASN A 141 -11.47 14.10 -3.54
CA ASN A 141 -12.90 14.41 -3.31
C ASN A 141 -13.43 13.81 -2.00
N LEU A 142 -13.03 14.39 -0.89
CA LEU A 142 -13.45 13.96 0.44
C LEU A 142 -14.87 14.43 0.82
N LYS A 143 -15.50 15.31 0.04
CA LYS A 143 -16.85 15.84 0.32
C LYS A 143 -17.95 14.88 -0.11
N THR A 144 -17.68 13.99 -1.05
CA THR A 144 -18.65 13.01 -1.52
C THR A 144 -19.04 12.05 -0.41
N GLU A 145 -20.33 11.74 -0.29
CA GLU A 145 -20.83 10.73 0.63
C GLU A 145 -20.36 9.35 0.15
N ASN A 146 -19.49 8.70 0.92
CA ASN A 146 -19.02 7.36 0.64
C ASN A 146 -19.89 6.34 1.40
N LYS A 147 -20.27 5.25 0.74
CA LYS A 147 -21.08 4.18 1.33
C LYS A 147 -20.39 2.83 1.15
N LEU A 148 -20.60 1.96 2.13
CA LEU A 148 -20.23 0.56 2.00
C LEU A 148 -21.22 -0.16 1.09
N THR A 149 -20.72 -1.01 0.21
CA THR A 149 -21.52 -1.87 -0.65
C THR A 149 -21.03 -3.31 -0.61
N SER A 150 -21.95 -4.26 -0.71
CA SER A 150 -21.61 -5.68 -0.89
C SER A 150 -21.67 -6.09 -2.37
N ASN A 151 -21.98 -5.16 -3.28
CA ASN A 151 -22.00 -5.42 -4.72
C ASN A 151 -20.60 -5.19 -5.31
N LEU A 152 -19.75 -6.22 -5.24
CA LEU A 152 -18.36 -6.15 -5.70
C LEU A 152 -18.24 -5.84 -7.21
N SER A 153 -19.21 -6.30 -8.01
CA SER A 153 -19.20 -6.06 -9.47
C SER A 153 -19.48 -4.59 -9.82
N GLU A 154 -20.41 -3.98 -9.12
CA GLU A 154 -20.70 -2.53 -9.27
C GLU A 154 -19.56 -1.68 -8.75
N PHE A 155 -18.97 -2.08 -7.61
CA PHE A 155 -17.83 -1.41 -7.06
C PHE A 155 -16.64 -1.42 -8.04
N LEU A 156 -16.32 -2.57 -8.65
CA LEU A 156 -15.28 -2.69 -9.65
C LEU A 156 -15.51 -1.76 -10.84
N LYS A 157 -16.76 -1.71 -11.35
CA LYS A 157 -17.12 -0.79 -12.42
C LYS A 157 -16.89 0.67 -12.03
N ASN A 158 -17.22 1.05 -10.80
CA ASN A 158 -16.98 2.41 -10.30
C ASN A 158 -15.48 2.72 -10.22
N VAL A 159 -14.65 1.77 -9.76
CA VAL A 159 -13.18 1.91 -9.76
C VAL A 159 -12.66 2.10 -11.18
N ASP A 160 -13.13 1.31 -12.15
CA ASP A 160 -12.70 1.43 -13.54
C ASP A 160 -13.09 2.77 -14.18
N GLN A 161 -14.24 3.33 -13.82
CA GLN A 161 -14.74 4.60 -14.31
C GLN A 161 -14.16 5.83 -13.60
N THR A 162 -13.38 5.63 -12.53
CA THR A 162 -12.72 6.75 -11.85
C THR A 162 -11.57 7.26 -12.71
N ASP A 163 -11.48 8.56 -12.88
CA ASP A 163 -10.41 9.24 -13.61
C ASP A 163 -9.53 10.06 -12.67
N LEU A 164 -8.33 10.43 -13.15
CA LEU A 164 -7.44 11.35 -12.46
C LEU A 164 -8.08 12.72 -12.26
N SER A 165 -7.84 13.32 -11.11
CA SER A 165 -8.32 14.65 -10.74
C SER A 165 -7.18 15.67 -10.75
N PHE A 166 -7.47 16.89 -11.17
CA PHE A 166 -6.55 18.03 -11.03
C PHE A 166 -6.68 18.72 -9.65
N ALA A 167 -7.58 18.24 -8.79
CA ALA A 167 -7.71 18.77 -7.45
C ALA A 167 -6.60 18.22 -6.53
N SER A 168 -6.13 19.05 -5.62
CA SER A 168 -5.27 18.61 -4.53
C SER A 168 -6.08 17.80 -3.50
N GLY A 169 -5.42 16.88 -2.80
CA GLY A 169 -6.05 16.07 -1.77
C GLY A 169 -5.18 15.98 -0.50
N ASP A 170 -5.83 15.61 0.60
CA ASP A 170 -5.18 15.37 1.89
C ASP A 170 -5.37 13.92 2.31
N LEU A 171 -4.26 13.19 2.35
CA LEU A 171 -4.26 11.76 2.65
C LEU A 171 -4.66 11.49 4.12
N ASN A 172 -4.30 12.36 5.05
CA ASN A 172 -4.68 12.21 6.46
C ASN A 172 -6.19 12.31 6.65
N SER A 173 -6.81 13.26 5.97
CA SER A 173 -8.27 13.41 5.98
C SER A 173 -8.96 12.21 5.32
N ALA A 174 -8.37 11.64 4.26
CA ALA A 174 -8.89 10.43 3.63
C ALA A 174 -8.83 9.22 4.57
N ILE A 175 -7.72 9.04 5.29
CA ILE A 175 -7.57 7.97 6.29
C ILE A 175 -8.56 8.15 7.44
N THR A 176 -8.73 9.38 7.93
CA THR A 176 -9.72 9.69 8.98
C THR A 176 -11.13 9.33 8.53
N LYS A 177 -11.50 9.70 7.31
CA LYS A 177 -12.80 9.37 6.73
C LYS A 177 -12.98 7.86 6.56
N ALA A 178 -11.93 7.14 6.14
CA ALA A 178 -11.96 5.69 6.05
C ALA A 178 -12.17 5.03 7.41
N ALA A 179 -11.47 5.52 8.45
CA ALA A 179 -11.64 5.02 9.82
C ALA A 179 -13.06 5.25 10.35
N GLN A 180 -13.67 6.39 10.04
CA GLN A 180 -15.07 6.66 10.38
C GLN A 180 -16.02 5.72 9.64
N LEU A 181 -15.88 5.60 8.31
CA LEU A 181 -16.75 4.75 7.51
C LEU A 181 -16.65 3.27 7.91
N ILE A 182 -15.44 2.76 8.18
CA ILE A 182 -15.24 1.36 8.56
C ILE A 182 -15.78 1.06 9.97
N SER A 183 -15.88 2.08 10.83
CA SER A 183 -16.45 1.91 12.17
C SER A 183 -17.95 1.58 12.12
N GLU A 184 -18.66 2.00 11.07
CA GLU A 184 -20.08 1.72 10.85
C GLU A 184 -20.35 0.24 10.51
N SER A 185 -19.34 -0.45 9.98
CA SER A 185 -19.46 -1.86 9.61
C SER A 185 -19.52 -2.78 10.83
N LYS A 186 -20.37 -3.81 10.73
CA LYS A 186 -20.51 -4.88 11.73
C LYS A 186 -19.57 -6.07 11.46
N ASN A 187 -18.84 -6.07 10.36
CA ASN A 187 -17.94 -7.15 10.00
C ASN A 187 -16.76 -7.22 10.97
N PHE A 188 -16.29 -8.45 11.22
CA PHE A 188 -15.23 -8.70 12.19
C PHE A 188 -13.85 -8.25 11.66
N ASN A 189 -13.56 -8.56 10.38
CA ASN A 189 -12.32 -8.14 9.76
C ASN A 189 -12.52 -6.75 9.14
N LYS A 190 -11.64 -5.82 9.52
CA LYS A 190 -11.67 -4.43 9.06
C LYS A 190 -10.32 -4.08 8.46
N GLU A 191 -10.31 -3.72 7.19
CA GLU A 191 -9.10 -3.48 6.43
C GLU A 191 -9.19 -2.18 5.64
N ILE A 192 -8.15 -1.35 5.73
CA ILE A 192 -8.01 -0.11 4.98
C ILE A 192 -6.79 -0.25 4.08
N TYR A 193 -6.97 -0.03 2.80
CA TYR A 193 -5.95 -0.09 1.77
C TYR A 193 -5.68 1.32 1.25
N VAL A 194 -4.46 1.82 1.44
CA VAL A 194 -4.03 3.14 0.98
C VAL A 194 -3.12 2.97 -0.22
N LEU A 195 -3.52 3.53 -1.35
CA LEU A 195 -2.78 3.46 -2.61
C LEU A 195 -2.41 4.87 -3.04
N SER A 196 -1.15 5.27 -2.90
CA SER A 196 -0.65 6.62 -3.15
C SER A 196 0.85 6.60 -3.46
N ASP A 197 1.36 7.69 -4.01
CA ASP A 197 2.79 7.99 -4.13
C ASP A 197 3.38 8.66 -2.87
N PHE A 198 2.58 8.81 -1.82
CA PHE A 198 2.95 9.35 -0.50
C PHE A 198 3.78 10.64 -0.55
N GLN A 199 3.49 11.56 -1.47
CA GLN A 199 4.18 12.85 -1.52
C GLN A 199 4.02 13.63 -0.22
N LYS A 200 5.10 14.31 0.20
CA LYS A 200 5.15 15.04 1.48
C LYS A 200 4.10 16.15 1.61
N ASN A 201 3.69 16.77 0.50
CA ASN A 201 2.66 17.81 0.46
C ASN A 201 1.25 17.29 0.75
N LYS A 202 1.01 15.97 0.61
CA LYS A 202 -0.28 15.32 0.88
C LYS A 202 -0.42 14.88 2.34
N ILE A 203 0.67 14.91 3.11
CA ILE A 203 0.71 14.52 4.52
C ILE A 203 0.98 15.78 5.34
N THR A 204 -0.08 16.48 5.70
CA THR A 204 0.03 17.69 6.52
C THR A 204 0.13 17.33 7.99
N LYS A 205 1.18 17.78 8.69
CA LYS A 205 1.36 17.54 10.13
C LYS A 205 0.26 18.16 11.00
N GLU A 206 -0.38 19.21 10.50
CA GLU A 206 -1.44 19.94 11.20
C GLU A 206 -2.75 19.15 11.32
N ASN A 207 -2.99 18.21 10.41
CA ASN A 207 -4.19 17.37 10.38
C ASN A 207 -3.97 15.95 10.95
N LEU A 208 -2.81 15.68 11.53
CA LEU A 208 -2.63 14.51 12.38
C LEU A 208 -3.38 14.78 13.71
N SER A 209 -4.70 14.65 13.66
CA SER A 209 -5.50 14.68 14.87
C SER A 209 -5.01 13.58 15.81
N ASN A 210 -4.85 13.89 17.08
CA ASN A 210 -4.55 12.90 18.13
C ASN A 210 -5.60 11.74 18.13
N ASP A 211 -6.72 11.95 17.43
CA ASP A 211 -7.84 11.02 17.29
C ASP A 211 -7.58 9.86 16.32
N LEU A 212 -6.60 9.95 15.39
CA LEU A 212 -6.31 8.85 14.45
C LEU A 212 -5.91 7.56 15.17
N GLY A 213 -5.16 7.66 16.26
CA GLY A 213 -4.77 6.51 17.09
C GLY A 213 -5.96 5.87 17.82
N GLU A 214 -6.95 6.66 18.19
CA GLU A 214 -8.19 6.17 18.82
C GLU A 214 -9.16 5.60 17.78
N LEU A 215 -9.22 6.19 16.58
CA LEU A 215 -10.06 5.73 15.46
C LEU A 215 -9.52 4.42 14.86
N LEU A 216 -8.20 4.32 14.68
CA LEU A 216 -7.51 3.10 14.22
C LEU A 216 -7.23 2.21 15.43
N ASN A 217 -8.27 1.60 15.98
CA ASN A 217 -8.12 0.65 17.08
C ASN A 217 -7.42 -0.65 16.59
N GLU A 218 -6.99 -1.51 17.52
CA GLU A 218 -6.26 -2.76 17.24
C GLU A 218 -7.01 -3.73 16.30
N SER A 219 -8.30 -3.50 16.02
CA SER A 219 -9.12 -4.34 15.14
C SER A 219 -9.06 -3.95 13.67
N ILE A 220 -8.51 -2.76 13.32
CA ILE A 220 -8.40 -2.26 11.95
C ILE A 220 -6.98 -2.51 11.44
N ARG A 221 -6.86 -3.18 10.29
CA ARG A 221 -5.59 -3.39 9.60
C ARG A 221 -5.43 -2.34 8.50
N LEU A 222 -4.31 -1.63 8.54
CA LEU A 222 -3.93 -0.64 7.52
C LEU A 222 -2.85 -1.24 6.62
N TYR A 223 -3.12 -1.26 5.32
CA TYR A 223 -2.18 -1.67 4.27
C TYR A 223 -1.84 -0.44 3.41
N SER A 224 -0.56 -0.12 3.28
CA SER A 224 -0.09 0.96 2.42
C SER A 224 0.65 0.40 1.22
N PHE A 225 0.28 0.87 0.03
CA PHE A 225 0.95 0.58 -1.24
C PHE A 225 1.60 1.87 -1.72
N ASP A 226 2.91 1.94 -1.53
CA ASP A 226 3.74 3.03 -2.02
C ASP A 226 4.10 2.77 -3.48
N LEU A 227 3.68 3.67 -4.36
CA LEU A 227 3.91 3.59 -5.81
C LEU A 227 5.06 4.50 -6.25
N SER A 228 5.71 5.20 -5.33
CA SER A 228 6.79 6.16 -5.60
C SER A 228 8.15 5.50 -5.83
N ASP A 229 8.24 4.43 -6.61
CA ASP A 229 9.45 3.61 -6.78
C ASP A 229 10.58 4.33 -7.53
N LYS A 230 10.35 5.57 -8.06
CA LYS A 230 11.29 6.23 -8.99
C LYS A 230 11.40 7.74 -8.76
N GLU A 231 12.60 8.27 -8.95
CA GLU A 231 12.78 9.71 -9.14
C GLU A 231 12.13 10.12 -10.47
N VAL A 232 11.08 10.92 -10.38
CA VAL A 232 10.31 11.39 -11.53
C VAL A 232 11.04 12.56 -12.17
N PHE A 233 11.27 12.49 -13.47
CA PHE A 233 11.72 13.63 -14.28
C PHE A 233 10.48 14.41 -14.73
N ASN A 234 10.31 15.62 -14.25
CA ASN A 234 9.14 16.45 -14.56
C ASN A 234 9.51 17.92 -14.72
N LEU A 235 9.12 18.49 -15.85
CA LEU A 235 9.07 19.91 -16.13
C LEU A 235 7.61 20.33 -16.21
N SER A 236 7.22 21.42 -15.59
CA SER A 236 5.85 21.93 -15.68
C SER A 236 5.82 23.32 -16.34
N VAL A 237 4.82 23.57 -17.16
CA VAL A 237 4.49 24.93 -17.64
C VAL A 237 3.53 25.56 -16.65
N ASP A 238 4.03 26.42 -15.76
CA ASP A 238 3.22 26.99 -14.69
C ASP A 238 2.34 28.15 -15.16
N GLU A 239 2.90 28.99 -16.02
CA GLU A 239 2.22 30.20 -16.48
C GLU A 239 2.55 30.53 -17.93
N LEU A 240 1.54 31.01 -18.67
CA LEU A 240 1.68 31.60 -20.00
C LEU A 240 1.08 33.00 -19.96
N LYS A 241 1.95 34.03 -20.08
CA LYS A 241 1.57 35.44 -20.11
C LYS A 241 1.77 36.03 -21.50
N ILE A 242 0.84 36.91 -21.89
CA ILE A 242 0.93 37.73 -23.09
C ILE A 242 1.45 39.11 -22.68
N ASN A 243 2.59 39.53 -23.19
CA ASN A 243 3.28 40.76 -22.75
C ASN A 243 2.78 42.01 -23.50
N ASN A 244 2.15 41.85 -24.65
CA ASN A 244 1.68 42.96 -25.46
C ASN A 244 0.27 43.40 -24.99
N GLN A 245 -0.02 44.71 -25.17
CA GLN A 245 -1.32 45.30 -24.95
C GLN A 245 -2.12 45.56 -26.25
N ILE A 246 -1.42 45.63 -27.40
CA ILE A 246 -2.00 45.88 -28.71
C ILE A 246 -1.60 44.71 -29.61
N PHE A 247 -2.61 44.19 -30.31
CA PHE A 247 -2.45 43.05 -31.21
C PHE A 247 -2.88 43.43 -32.62
N GLU A 248 -2.01 43.14 -33.59
CA GLU A 248 -2.24 43.37 -35.00
C GLU A 248 -1.83 42.12 -35.80
N LYS A 249 -2.57 41.86 -36.89
CA LYS A 249 -2.20 40.79 -37.80
C LYS A 249 -0.82 41.04 -38.38
N ASP A 250 -0.05 39.94 -38.58
CA ASP A 250 1.30 39.94 -39.15
C ASP A 250 2.34 40.74 -38.33
N ARG A 251 2.03 41.06 -37.06
CA ARG A 251 3.01 41.62 -36.11
C ARG A 251 3.36 40.65 -35.00
N PRO A 252 4.63 40.59 -34.55
CA PRO A 252 5.03 39.71 -33.50
C PRO A 252 4.41 40.09 -32.17
N VAL A 253 3.91 39.07 -31.45
CA VAL A 253 3.44 39.14 -30.08
C VAL A 253 4.42 38.41 -29.19
N SER A 254 4.83 39.05 -28.10
CA SER A 254 5.74 38.49 -27.11
C SER A 254 4.98 37.79 -26.01
N PHE A 255 5.44 36.61 -25.64
CA PHE A 255 4.90 35.75 -24.58
C PHE A 255 5.99 35.44 -23.57
N SER A 256 5.62 35.38 -22.30
CA SER A 256 6.48 34.86 -21.24
C SER A 256 5.89 33.52 -20.76
N VAL A 257 6.72 32.49 -20.84
CA VAL A 257 6.38 31.15 -20.38
C VAL A 257 7.21 30.86 -19.14
N THR A 258 6.56 30.62 -18.00
CA THR A 258 7.21 30.21 -16.76
C THR A 258 7.22 28.70 -16.71
N ILE A 259 8.40 28.10 -16.62
CA ILE A 259 8.60 26.66 -16.58
C ILE A 259 9.35 26.31 -15.30
N THR A 260 8.86 25.34 -14.56
CA THR A 260 9.49 24.84 -13.32
C THR A 260 10.02 23.43 -13.51
N ASN A 261 11.25 23.21 -13.10
CA ASN A 261 11.87 21.89 -13.04
C ASN A 261 11.57 21.25 -11.67
N ASN A 262 10.64 20.30 -11.64
CA ASN A 262 10.24 19.57 -10.42
C ASN A 262 11.15 18.37 -10.15
N SER A 263 12.15 18.11 -11.00
CA SER A 263 13.11 17.01 -10.83
C SER A 263 14.33 17.43 -10.00
N LYS A 264 15.14 16.46 -9.59
CA LYS A 264 16.38 16.69 -8.83
C LYS A 264 17.62 16.89 -9.73
N GLN A 265 17.45 16.91 -11.04
CA GLN A 265 18.52 17.04 -12.02
C GLN A 265 18.40 18.35 -12.78
N ASP A 266 19.53 18.98 -13.09
CA ASP A 266 19.55 20.14 -13.97
C ASP A 266 19.17 19.73 -15.40
N VAL A 267 18.36 20.56 -16.04
CA VAL A 267 17.92 20.36 -17.43
C VAL A 267 18.59 21.40 -18.32
N ASN A 268 19.30 20.91 -19.30
CA ASN A 268 19.97 21.76 -20.27
C ASN A 268 19.36 21.56 -21.65
N SER A 269 19.18 22.66 -22.36
CA SER A 269 18.68 22.70 -23.74
C SER A 269 17.29 22.06 -23.94
N ALA A 270 16.43 22.12 -22.92
CA ALA A 270 15.02 21.79 -23.09
C ALA A 270 14.34 22.76 -24.04
N VAL A 271 13.24 22.34 -24.65
CA VAL A 271 12.59 23.13 -25.70
C VAL A 271 11.14 23.44 -25.32
N VAL A 272 10.77 24.71 -25.40
CA VAL A 272 9.39 25.13 -25.35
C VAL A 272 8.92 25.54 -26.74
N SER A 273 7.77 25.03 -27.16
CA SER A 273 7.10 25.35 -28.42
C SER A 273 5.87 26.21 -28.17
N LEU A 274 5.60 27.19 -29.01
CA LEU A 274 4.40 27.99 -28.97
C LEU A 274 3.57 27.71 -30.23
N PHE A 275 2.31 27.35 -30.01
CA PHE A 275 1.35 27.08 -31.07
C PHE A 275 0.31 28.20 -31.10
N LEU A 276 -0.07 28.62 -32.30
CA LEU A 276 -1.18 29.52 -32.57
C LEU A 276 -2.19 28.78 -33.45
N ASN A 277 -3.44 28.58 -32.98
CA ASN A 277 -4.46 27.80 -33.69
C ASN A 277 -3.93 26.43 -34.17
N ASP A 278 -3.31 25.66 -33.24
CA ASP A 278 -2.68 24.34 -33.47
C ASP A 278 -1.47 24.33 -34.45
N GLU A 279 -1.07 25.47 -35.01
CA GLU A 279 0.14 25.57 -35.81
C GLU A 279 1.32 26.03 -34.97
N ARG A 280 2.45 25.27 -34.99
CA ARG A 280 3.67 25.68 -34.30
C ARG A 280 4.25 26.97 -34.93
N SER A 281 4.19 28.05 -34.14
CA SER A 281 4.58 29.38 -34.59
C SER A 281 6.00 29.79 -34.16
N ALA A 282 6.45 29.30 -33.02
CA ALA A 282 7.75 29.58 -32.47
C ALA A 282 8.26 28.46 -31.58
N GLN A 283 9.59 28.43 -31.37
CA GLN A 283 10.26 27.44 -30.55
C GLN A 283 11.54 28.07 -29.94
N LYS A 284 11.80 27.78 -28.64
CA LYS A 284 12.99 28.31 -27.96
C LYS A 284 13.54 27.28 -26.99
N SER A 285 14.87 27.17 -26.98
CA SER A 285 15.55 26.34 -25.98
C SER A 285 15.80 27.12 -24.68
N PHE A 286 15.85 26.44 -23.57
CA PHE A 286 16.12 27.01 -22.25
C PHE A 286 16.83 25.99 -21.35
N ASP A 287 17.48 26.52 -20.32
CA ASP A 287 18.10 25.75 -19.25
C ASP A 287 17.39 26.05 -17.93
N VAL A 288 17.23 25.03 -17.07
CA VAL A 288 16.63 25.23 -15.77
C VAL A 288 17.25 24.27 -14.75
N GLY A 289 17.72 24.81 -13.62
CA GLY A 289 18.32 24.04 -12.54
C GLY A 289 17.30 23.19 -11.79
N ALA A 290 17.77 22.16 -11.09
CA ALA A 290 16.94 21.29 -10.25
C ALA A 290 16.13 22.09 -9.21
N GLY A 291 14.81 21.89 -9.16
CA GLY A 291 13.91 22.59 -8.26
C GLY A 291 13.78 24.10 -8.52
N GLN A 292 14.23 24.61 -9.69
CA GLN A 292 14.18 26.02 -10.06
C GLN A 292 13.15 26.28 -11.16
N SER A 293 12.77 27.56 -11.31
CA SER A 293 11.92 28.02 -12.40
C SER A 293 12.69 28.92 -13.34
N ALA A 294 12.40 28.82 -14.65
CA ALA A 294 12.91 29.67 -15.71
C ALA A 294 11.75 30.41 -16.38
N ILE A 295 11.97 31.68 -16.74
CA ILE A 295 11.04 32.46 -17.58
C ILE A 295 11.61 32.54 -18.98
N VAL A 296 10.90 31.98 -19.95
CA VAL A 296 11.31 31.97 -21.35
C VAL A 296 10.44 32.95 -22.12
N GLU A 297 11.09 34.01 -22.64
CA GLU A 297 10.44 34.96 -23.57
C GLU A 297 10.50 34.40 -24.99
N ILE A 298 9.34 34.29 -25.64
CA ILE A 298 9.19 33.78 -27.00
C ILE A 298 8.24 34.66 -27.79
N GLU A 299 8.57 34.92 -29.07
CA GLU A 299 7.75 35.73 -29.96
C GLU A 299 7.09 34.88 -31.04
N ALA A 300 5.81 35.14 -31.29
CA ALA A 300 5.07 34.49 -32.37
C ALA A 300 4.23 35.50 -33.14
N THR A 301 4.06 35.30 -34.43
CA THR A 301 3.37 36.22 -35.31
C THR A 301 2.04 35.64 -35.76
N PRO A 302 0.89 36.20 -35.30
CA PRO A 302 -0.45 35.78 -35.72
C PRO A 302 -0.68 36.09 -37.22
N LYS A 303 -1.16 35.11 -37.98
CA LYS A 303 -1.43 35.24 -39.41
C LYS A 303 -2.91 35.42 -39.74
N SER A 304 -3.80 35.29 -38.74
CA SER A 304 -5.24 35.43 -38.90
C SER A 304 -5.80 36.52 -37.97
N THR A 305 -7.03 36.97 -38.23
CA THR A 305 -7.78 37.86 -37.37
C THR A 305 -8.82 37.04 -36.58
N GLY A 306 -9.39 37.62 -35.53
CA GLY A 306 -10.35 36.96 -34.64
C GLY A 306 -9.69 36.37 -33.38
N PHE A 307 -10.37 35.42 -32.74
CA PHE A 307 -9.84 34.70 -31.62
C PHE A 307 -8.73 33.73 -32.08
N ILE A 308 -7.63 33.75 -31.38
CA ILE A 308 -6.48 32.86 -31.62
C ILE A 308 -6.21 32.10 -30.34
N ASP A 309 -6.20 30.79 -30.43
CA ASP A 309 -5.81 29.92 -29.35
C ASP A 309 -4.28 29.85 -29.28
N VAL A 310 -3.76 30.02 -28.09
CA VAL A 310 -2.31 29.99 -27.82
C VAL A 310 -2.02 28.85 -26.89
N VAL A 311 -1.09 27.97 -27.28
CA VAL A 311 -0.64 26.85 -26.45
C VAL A 311 0.89 26.94 -26.32
N ALA A 312 1.38 27.01 -25.10
CA ALA A 312 2.77 26.75 -24.79
C ALA A 312 2.93 25.30 -24.38
N GLU A 313 3.85 24.60 -25.01
CA GLU A 313 4.09 23.16 -24.79
C GLU A 313 5.60 22.90 -24.68
N ILE A 314 6.01 22.15 -23.67
CA ILE A 314 7.34 21.60 -23.53
C ILE A 314 7.40 20.17 -24.07
N GLU A 315 8.60 19.63 -24.27
CA GLU A 315 8.78 18.25 -24.70
C GLU A 315 8.19 17.28 -23.65
N THR A 316 7.75 16.13 -24.13
CA THR A 316 7.13 15.08 -23.30
C THR A 316 8.11 14.58 -22.24
N ASP A 317 7.68 14.55 -21.01
CA ASP A 317 8.38 13.96 -19.87
C ASP A 317 7.53 12.87 -19.20
N GLU A 318 7.76 12.57 -17.91
CA GLU A 318 7.04 11.49 -17.22
C GLU A 318 5.63 11.90 -16.74
N ILE A 319 5.29 13.23 -16.83
CA ILE A 319 3.96 13.77 -16.49
C ILE A 319 3.47 14.69 -17.63
N GLU A 320 2.81 14.13 -18.62
CA GLU A 320 2.38 14.86 -19.82
C GLU A 320 1.35 15.98 -19.58
N GLN A 321 0.61 15.90 -18.47
CA GLN A 321 -0.56 16.73 -18.22
C GLN A 321 -0.23 18.18 -17.84
N ASP A 322 0.95 18.46 -17.28
CA ASP A 322 1.41 19.80 -16.92
C ASP A 322 2.40 20.39 -17.93
N ASN A 323 2.65 19.66 -19.03
CA ASN A 323 3.51 20.11 -20.12
C ASN A 323 2.88 21.21 -20.99
N LYS A 324 1.61 21.57 -20.77
CA LYS A 324 0.90 22.54 -21.60
C LYS A 324 0.20 23.61 -20.77
N ARG A 325 0.21 24.88 -21.32
CA ARG A 325 -0.64 25.97 -20.85
C ARG A 325 -1.33 26.63 -22.01
N PHE A 326 -2.54 27.09 -21.75
CA PHE A 326 -3.44 27.66 -22.74
C PHE A 326 -3.69 29.13 -22.43
N ALA A 327 -3.74 29.94 -23.46
CA ALA A 327 -4.21 31.31 -23.43
C ALA A 327 -5.00 31.61 -24.72
N SER A 328 -5.69 32.72 -24.77
CA SER A 328 -6.30 33.19 -25.99
C SER A 328 -6.10 34.69 -26.15
N LEU A 329 -5.97 35.15 -27.38
CA LEU A 329 -5.88 36.55 -27.73
C LEU A 329 -6.83 36.87 -28.87
N TYR A 330 -7.26 38.13 -28.97
CA TYR A 330 -8.14 38.61 -30.04
C TYR A 330 -7.40 39.60 -30.93
N ILE A 331 -7.32 39.31 -32.24
CA ILE A 331 -6.75 40.16 -33.25
C ILE A 331 -7.90 40.86 -33.98
N PRO A 332 -8.02 42.18 -33.92
CA PRO A 332 -9.10 42.92 -34.59
C PRO A 332 -9.08 42.83 -36.11
#